data_a6a3d280f45cd6e550a383a331db3c1a
#
_entry.id   a6a3d280f45cd6e550a383a331db3c1a
#
_cell.length_a   1.000
_cell.length_b   1.000
_cell.length_c   1.000
_cell.angle_alpha   90.00
_cell.angle_beta   90.00
_cell.angle_gamma   90.00
#
_symmetry.space_group_name_H-M   'P 1'
#
loop_
_entity.id
_entity.type
_entity.pdbx_description
1 polymer ?
#
loop_
_entity_poly.entity_id
_entity_poly.type
_entity_poly.pdbx_seq_one_letter_code
_entity_poly.pdbx_strand_id
1 'polypeptide(L)'
;MNRILSAISAIVLLVGCGAKPACEVTDVQTLKSPDGNMEMTFHLTADGTPQYALCYGDQKVILPSDLGFELRGVLKAQKIVYNEDGTISKEDRKPCRSFHDGFAVESVEAASFDETWEPVWGEEAKIRNNYNELLVNLVQTSSERKMAIRFSLYNDGLGFRYEFPYQKNLSYFVIKEEMTQFALAGDHMAWWIPGDYDTQEYNFTECRLSEIADNFQNAICGNDSQTPFSVNGVQTSLQMRTDSGLYINIHEAAL
;
A
#
# COMPACT_ATOMS: atom_id res chain seq x y z
N MET A 1 64.28 20.57 -22.18
CA MET A 1 63.94 19.37 -23.01
C MET A 1 62.76 18.65 -22.34
N ASN A 2 61.57 19.08 -22.67
CA ASN A 2 60.32 18.49 -22.13
C ASN A 2 59.64 17.71 -23.23
N ARG A 3 59.45 16.42 -23.04
CA ARG A 3 58.64 15.55 -23.89
C ARG A 3 57.22 15.55 -23.41
N ILE A 4 56.34 16.03 -24.27
CA ILE A 4 54.86 15.95 -24.09
C ILE A 4 54.44 14.59 -24.66
N LEU A 5 53.89 13.72 -23.80
CA LEU A 5 53.17 12.51 -24.23
C LEU A 5 51.71 12.89 -24.45
N SER A 6 51.26 12.70 -25.71
CA SER A 6 49.87 12.83 -26.11
C SER A 6 49.17 11.50 -25.87
N ALA A 7 48.14 11.47 -24.99
CA ALA A 7 47.30 10.32 -24.78
C ALA A 7 46.08 10.41 -25.74
N ILE A 8 45.99 9.48 -26.66
CA ILE A 8 44.84 9.29 -27.55
C ILE A 8 43.79 8.50 -26.79
N SER A 9 42.64 9.15 -26.49
CA SER A 9 41.49 8.49 -25.88
C SER A 9 40.61 7.91 -26.98
N ALA A 10 40.52 6.60 -27.04
CA ALA A 10 39.63 5.88 -27.95
C ALA A 10 38.21 5.87 -27.34
N ILE A 11 37.29 6.55 -28.01
CA ILE A 11 35.85 6.48 -27.69
C ILE A 11 35.28 5.22 -28.33
N VAL A 12 34.95 4.22 -27.54
CA VAL A 12 34.19 3.03 -27.97
C VAL A 12 32.68 3.38 -27.83
N LEU A 13 32.03 3.59 -28.96
CA LEU A 13 30.58 3.66 -29.08
C LEU A 13 30.00 2.25 -28.96
N LEU A 14 29.51 1.91 -27.76
CA LEU A 14 28.64 0.75 -27.56
C LEU A 14 27.19 1.16 -27.91
N VAL A 15 26.73 0.69 -29.06
CA VAL A 15 25.30 0.70 -29.41
C VAL A 15 24.64 -0.41 -28.59
N GLY A 16 24.10 -0.07 -27.44
CA GLY A 16 23.31 -0.96 -26.58
C GLY A 16 21.83 -0.89 -26.97
N CYS A 17 21.25 -2.04 -27.28
CA CYS A 17 19.81 -2.26 -27.43
C CYS A 17 19.04 -1.63 -26.27
N GLY A 18 17.93 -0.96 -26.61
CA GLY A 18 17.07 -0.22 -25.68
C GLY A 18 16.47 -1.07 -24.56
N ALA A 19 17.12 -1.04 -23.41
CA ALA A 19 16.45 -1.28 -22.15
C ALA A 19 15.68 0.01 -21.81
N LYS A 20 14.39 -0.10 -21.49
CA LYS A 20 13.63 1.00 -20.91
C LYS A 20 14.41 1.54 -19.70
N PRO A 21 14.55 2.87 -19.54
CA PRO A 21 15.24 3.41 -18.39
C PRO A 21 14.55 2.87 -17.13
N ALA A 22 15.35 2.36 -16.20
CA ALA A 22 14.87 2.07 -14.84
C ALA A 22 14.26 3.35 -14.30
N CYS A 23 13.03 3.25 -13.82
CA CYS A 23 12.27 4.34 -13.22
C CYS A 23 13.12 4.97 -12.11
N GLU A 24 13.40 6.27 -12.19
CA GLU A 24 14.06 6.99 -11.10
C GLU A 24 13.11 6.97 -9.90
N VAL A 25 13.48 6.20 -8.88
CA VAL A 25 12.76 6.16 -7.60
C VAL A 25 13.05 7.48 -6.88
N THR A 26 12.01 8.25 -6.59
CA THR A 26 12.11 9.42 -5.72
C THR A 26 12.51 8.98 -4.29
N ASP A 27 13.06 9.86 -3.50
CA ASP A 27 13.61 9.61 -2.16
C ASP A 27 12.88 8.51 -1.38
N VAL A 28 13.57 7.38 -1.16
CA VAL A 28 13.04 6.25 -0.39
C VAL A 28 13.04 6.61 1.09
N GLN A 29 11.89 6.53 1.73
CA GLN A 29 11.74 6.66 3.17
C GLN A 29 11.88 5.28 3.81
N THR A 30 12.60 5.19 4.92
CA THR A 30 12.83 3.93 5.63
C THR A 30 12.37 4.07 7.08
N LEU A 31 11.60 3.10 7.55
CA LEU A 31 11.17 2.97 8.94
C LEU A 31 11.66 1.62 9.49
N LYS A 32 12.26 1.64 10.69
CA LYS A 32 12.69 0.42 11.39
C LYS A 32 11.86 0.19 12.62
N SER A 33 11.63 -1.08 12.98
CA SER A 33 11.05 -1.45 14.27
C SER A 33 11.95 -1.01 15.43
N PRO A 34 11.41 -0.89 16.66
CA PRO A 34 12.21 -0.51 17.83
C PRO A 34 13.43 -1.40 18.07
N ASP A 35 13.34 -2.71 17.79
CA ASP A 35 14.43 -3.68 17.90
C ASP A 35 15.34 -3.75 16.65
N GLY A 36 14.94 -3.07 15.55
CA GLY A 36 15.67 -3.02 14.29
C GLY A 36 15.53 -4.27 13.40
N ASN A 37 14.73 -5.28 13.80
CA ASN A 37 14.59 -6.51 13.04
C ASN A 37 13.63 -6.40 11.84
N MET A 38 12.68 -5.46 11.89
CA MET A 38 11.82 -5.17 10.75
C MET A 38 12.21 -3.85 10.11
N GLU A 39 12.12 -3.81 8.79
CA GLU A 39 12.35 -2.63 7.98
C GLU A 39 11.23 -2.48 6.94
N MET A 40 10.56 -1.35 6.98
CA MET A 40 9.59 -0.92 5.97
C MET A 40 10.21 0.19 5.13
N THR A 41 10.04 0.12 3.82
CA THR A 41 10.40 1.19 2.89
C THR A 41 9.15 1.73 2.21
N PHE A 42 9.12 3.05 2.02
CA PHE A 42 8.09 3.76 1.27
C PHE A 42 8.72 4.60 0.17
N HIS A 43 8.12 4.65 -1.00
CA HIS A 43 8.52 5.53 -2.09
C HIS A 43 7.35 5.81 -3.03
N LEU A 44 7.52 6.79 -3.91
CA LEU A 44 6.63 6.99 -5.05
C LEU A 44 7.29 6.44 -6.31
N THR A 45 6.49 5.80 -7.15
CA THR A 45 6.89 5.43 -8.52
C THR A 45 6.99 6.68 -9.41
N ALA A 46 7.50 6.55 -10.63
CA ALA A 46 7.65 7.69 -11.54
C ALA A 46 6.32 8.35 -11.94
N ASP A 47 5.22 7.62 -11.89
CA ASP A 47 3.86 8.15 -12.11
C ASP A 47 3.20 8.65 -10.83
N GLY A 48 3.92 8.63 -9.69
CA GLY A 48 3.43 9.10 -8.40
C GLY A 48 2.51 8.11 -7.69
N THR A 49 2.62 6.81 -7.97
CA THR A 49 1.92 5.77 -7.21
C THR A 49 2.68 5.51 -5.90
N PRO A 50 2.01 5.62 -4.73
CA PRO A 50 2.63 5.26 -3.46
C PRO A 50 2.86 3.75 -3.36
N GLN A 51 4.08 3.35 -2.98
CA GLN A 51 4.45 1.96 -2.76
C GLN A 51 5.15 1.77 -1.42
N TYR A 52 4.92 0.61 -0.81
CA TYR A 52 5.65 0.16 0.38
C TYR A 52 6.20 -1.25 0.18
N ALA A 53 7.22 -1.60 0.95
CA ALA A 53 7.75 -2.95 1.06
C ALA A 53 8.15 -3.25 2.50
N LEU A 54 8.18 -4.53 2.89
CA LEU A 54 8.49 -4.95 4.24
C LEU A 54 9.47 -6.12 4.24
N CYS A 55 10.50 -6.00 5.08
CA CYS A 55 11.46 -7.06 5.37
C CYS A 55 11.45 -7.41 6.87
N TYR A 56 11.72 -8.68 7.20
CA TYR A 56 12.00 -9.16 8.55
C TYR A 56 13.39 -9.81 8.56
N GLY A 57 14.35 -9.18 9.19
CA GLY A 57 15.76 -9.51 9.01
C GLY A 57 16.14 -9.44 7.52
N ASP A 58 16.74 -10.52 7.02
CA ASP A 58 17.10 -10.64 5.60
C ASP A 58 15.98 -11.19 4.71
N GLN A 59 14.81 -11.51 5.30
CA GLN A 59 13.69 -12.08 4.56
C GLN A 59 12.75 -10.98 4.05
N LYS A 60 12.48 -10.97 2.74
CA LYS A 60 11.41 -10.15 2.17
C LYS A 60 10.06 -10.77 2.57
N VAL A 61 9.18 -9.94 3.14
CA VAL A 61 7.82 -10.33 3.54
C VAL A 61 6.81 -9.79 2.53
N ILE A 62 6.84 -8.48 2.31
CA ILE A 62 6.03 -7.80 1.30
C ILE A 62 6.99 -7.17 0.28
N LEU A 63 6.81 -7.51 -0.98
CA LEU A 63 7.48 -6.88 -2.12
C LEU A 63 6.85 -5.50 -2.39
N PRO A 64 7.46 -4.63 -3.22
CA PRO A 64 6.85 -3.35 -3.55
C PRO A 64 5.38 -3.49 -3.94
N SER A 65 4.51 -2.85 -3.16
CA SER A 65 3.06 -3.00 -3.18
C SER A 65 2.39 -1.63 -3.24
N ASP A 66 1.44 -1.47 -4.15
CA ASP A 66 0.75 -0.22 -4.39
C ASP A 66 -0.23 0.11 -3.27
N LEU A 67 -0.45 1.42 -3.06
CA LEU A 67 -1.39 1.98 -2.10
C LEU A 67 -2.27 3.04 -2.77
N GLY A 68 -3.53 3.14 -2.32
CA GLY A 68 -4.44 4.19 -2.79
C GLY A 68 -5.83 3.67 -3.13
N PHE A 69 -6.60 4.48 -3.87
CA PHE A 69 -8.01 4.22 -4.12
C PHE A 69 -8.43 4.57 -5.55
N GLU A 70 -9.42 3.87 -6.05
CA GLU A 70 -10.29 4.31 -7.14
C GLU A 70 -11.54 4.95 -6.53
N LEU A 71 -11.81 6.21 -6.85
CA LEU A 71 -12.98 6.92 -6.38
C LEU A 71 -14.14 6.78 -7.37
N ARG A 72 -15.36 6.71 -6.87
CA ARG A 72 -16.54 6.81 -7.73
C ARG A 72 -16.58 8.23 -8.31
N GLY A 73 -16.58 8.33 -9.64
CA GLY A 73 -16.67 9.63 -10.31
C GLY A 73 -17.91 10.41 -9.87
N VAL A 74 -17.70 11.62 -9.37
CA VAL A 74 -18.79 12.55 -9.09
C VAL A 74 -19.44 12.94 -10.41
N LEU A 75 -20.77 12.96 -10.45
CA LEU A 75 -21.55 13.49 -11.56
C LEU A 75 -21.03 14.87 -11.93
N LYS A 76 -20.55 15.04 -13.17
CA LYS A 76 -20.14 16.26 -13.86
C LYS A 76 -19.98 17.51 -12.98
N ALA A 77 -18.85 17.62 -12.30
CA ALA A 77 -18.49 18.88 -11.67
C ALA A 77 -18.09 19.89 -12.77
N GLN A 78 -18.89 20.89 -12.98
CA GLN A 78 -18.56 22.01 -13.87
C GLN A 78 -17.79 23.06 -13.06
N LYS A 79 -16.62 23.43 -13.53
CA LYS A 79 -15.92 24.62 -13.02
C LYS A 79 -16.53 25.85 -13.68
N ILE A 80 -17.06 26.74 -12.86
CA ILE A 80 -17.46 28.06 -13.34
C ILE A 80 -16.20 28.92 -13.41
N VAL A 81 -15.88 29.37 -14.59
CA VAL A 81 -14.74 30.28 -14.84
C VAL A 81 -15.30 31.66 -15.16
N TYR A 82 -14.89 32.67 -14.40
CA TYR A 82 -15.17 34.05 -14.68
C TYR A 82 -14.05 34.56 -15.58
N ASN A 83 -14.39 34.93 -16.82
CA ASN A 83 -13.46 35.44 -17.80
C ASN A 83 -13.18 36.92 -17.54
N GLU A 84 -12.05 37.44 -18.02
CA GLU A 84 -11.67 38.85 -17.88
C GLU A 84 -12.63 39.83 -18.58
N ASP A 85 -13.36 39.35 -19.58
CA ASP A 85 -14.40 40.08 -20.30
C ASP A 85 -15.77 40.14 -19.58
N GLY A 86 -15.85 39.60 -18.37
CA GLY A 86 -17.07 39.50 -17.56
C GLY A 86 -18.03 38.38 -17.97
N THR A 87 -17.65 37.54 -18.93
CA THR A 87 -18.46 36.36 -19.29
C THR A 87 -18.19 35.20 -18.37
N ILE A 88 -19.18 34.28 -18.26
CA ILE A 88 -19.06 33.06 -17.48
C ILE A 88 -18.97 31.89 -18.44
N SER A 89 -17.87 31.13 -18.34
CA SER A 89 -17.73 29.85 -19.04
C SER A 89 -17.84 28.69 -18.06
N LYS A 90 -18.30 27.53 -18.58
CA LYS A 90 -18.38 26.29 -17.83
C LYS A 90 -17.39 25.32 -18.45
N GLU A 91 -16.37 24.95 -17.70
CA GLU A 91 -15.44 23.91 -18.10
C GLU A 91 -15.88 22.58 -17.49
N ASP A 92 -16.06 21.56 -18.32
CA ASP A 92 -16.28 20.20 -17.86
C ASP A 92 -14.97 19.67 -17.27
N ARG A 93 -14.90 19.57 -15.95
CA ARG A 93 -13.80 18.83 -15.32
C ARG A 93 -14.01 17.34 -15.61
N LYS A 94 -13.04 16.71 -16.25
CA LYS A 94 -12.98 15.24 -16.25
C LYS A 94 -12.88 14.82 -14.79
N PRO A 95 -13.82 14.01 -14.27
CA PRO A 95 -13.72 13.53 -12.90
C PRO A 95 -12.42 12.71 -12.80
N CYS A 96 -11.46 13.22 -12.05
CA CYS A 96 -10.30 12.43 -11.69
C CYS A 96 -10.76 11.36 -10.71
N ARG A 97 -10.88 10.13 -11.18
CA ARG A 97 -11.32 8.98 -10.39
C ARG A 97 -10.14 8.35 -9.66
N SER A 98 -8.96 8.45 -10.25
CA SER A 98 -7.75 7.93 -9.64
C SER A 98 -7.39 8.71 -8.39
N PHE A 99 -7.13 8.00 -7.33
CA PHE A 99 -6.56 8.49 -6.08
C PHE A 99 -5.50 7.49 -5.59
N HIS A 100 -4.76 6.92 -6.54
CA HIS A 100 -3.67 6.00 -6.34
C HIS A 100 -2.41 6.36 -7.15
N ASP A 101 -2.47 7.41 -7.99
CA ASP A 101 -1.36 7.89 -8.82
C ASP A 101 -1.26 9.43 -8.82
N GLY A 102 -0.21 9.95 -9.43
CA GLY A 102 0.01 11.38 -9.59
C GLY A 102 0.34 12.12 -8.29
N PHE A 103 0.75 11.41 -7.25
CA PHE A 103 1.14 11.99 -5.97
C PHE A 103 2.56 12.54 -5.99
N ALA A 104 2.76 13.58 -5.18
CA ALA A 104 4.05 14.06 -4.72
C ALA A 104 4.06 14.03 -3.19
N VAL A 105 5.22 13.81 -2.59
CA VAL A 105 5.40 13.92 -1.13
C VAL A 105 5.38 15.40 -0.75
N GLU A 106 4.47 15.78 0.14
CA GLU A 106 4.39 17.14 0.70
C GLU A 106 5.28 17.28 1.94
N SER A 107 5.20 16.29 2.84
CA SER A 107 6.06 16.19 4.02
C SER A 107 6.12 14.77 4.55
N VAL A 108 7.16 14.49 5.33
CA VAL A 108 7.35 13.25 6.06
C VAL A 108 7.66 13.57 7.52
N GLU A 109 6.98 12.89 8.44
CA GLU A 109 7.17 13.06 9.86
C GLU A 109 7.47 11.70 10.49
N ALA A 110 8.48 11.62 11.34
CA ALA A 110 8.86 10.41 12.06
C ALA A 110 8.68 10.60 13.56
N ALA A 111 8.18 9.58 14.24
CA ALA A 111 8.00 9.57 15.69
C ALA A 111 8.32 8.19 16.27
N SER A 112 8.49 8.12 17.59
CA SER A 112 8.63 6.87 18.33
C SER A 112 7.75 6.91 19.57
N PHE A 113 7.10 5.79 19.86
CA PHE A 113 6.19 5.64 20.99
C PHE A 113 6.60 4.45 21.84
N ASP A 114 6.55 4.62 23.13
CA ASP A 114 6.79 3.56 24.11
C ASP A 114 5.98 3.86 25.37
N GLU A 115 4.82 3.27 25.47
CA GLU A 115 3.92 3.41 26.60
C GLU A 115 3.42 2.06 27.08
N THR A 116 3.02 1.98 28.32
CA THR A 116 2.40 0.77 28.90
C THR A 116 1.09 1.17 29.53
N TRP A 117 0.02 0.45 29.20
CA TRP A 117 -1.29 0.66 29.77
C TRP A 117 -1.84 -0.62 30.41
N GLU A 118 -2.77 -0.46 31.33
CA GLU A 118 -3.42 -1.57 32.05
C GLU A 118 -4.86 -1.70 31.54
N PRO A 119 -5.19 -2.83 30.87
CA PRO A 119 -6.56 -3.07 30.44
C PRO A 119 -7.48 -3.28 31.65
N VAL A 120 -8.75 -2.89 31.51
CA VAL A 120 -9.76 -3.08 32.56
C VAL A 120 -9.98 -4.57 32.87
N TRP A 121 -9.86 -5.41 31.86
CA TRP A 121 -9.95 -6.88 31.94
C TRP A 121 -9.21 -7.48 30.72
N GLY A 122 -8.84 -8.74 30.79
CA GLY A 122 -8.11 -9.43 29.74
C GLY A 122 -7.13 -10.46 30.32
N GLU A 123 -6.42 -11.12 29.46
CA GLU A 123 -5.41 -12.14 29.83
C GLU A 123 -4.12 -11.49 30.32
N GLU A 124 -3.79 -10.32 29.78
CA GLU A 124 -2.59 -9.58 30.12
C GLU A 124 -2.89 -8.42 31.07
N ALA A 125 -2.13 -8.35 32.17
CA ALA A 125 -2.27 -7.27 33.16
C ALA A 125 -1.70 -5.93 32.66
N LYS A 126 -0.73 -5.98 31.73
CA LYS A 126 -0.06 -4.81 31.16
C LYS A 126 0.22 -5.05 29.68
N ILE A 127 -0.14 -4.08 28.87
CA ILE A 127 0.15 -4.10 27.44
C ILE A 127 1.12 -2.97 27.12
N ARG A 128 2.29 -3.33 26.58
CA ARG A 128 3.27 -2.36 26.10
C ARG A 128 2.97 -2.02 24.64
N ASN A 129 2.79 -0.74 24.36
CA ASN A 129 2.60 -0.17 23.04
C ASN A 129 3.92 0.52 22.63
N ASN A 130 4.77 -0.19 21.89
CA ASN A 130 6.10 0.28 21.51
C ASN A 130 6.30 0.13 20.00
N TYR A 131 6.37 1.23 19.28
CA TYR A 131 6.52 1.27 17.83
C TYR A 131 7.21 2.55 17.36
N ASN A 132 7.76 2.49 16.17
CA ASN A 132 8.18 3.65 15.42
C ASN A 132 7.14 3.99 14.35
N GLU A 133 6.94 5.28 14.09
CA GLU A 133 5.90 5.80 13.20
C GLU A 133 6.50 6.62 12.07
N LEU A 134 5.92 6.50 10.88
CA LEU A 134 6.17 7.35 9.74
C LEU A 134 4.84 7.86 9.20
N LEU A 135 4.65 9.18 9.21
CA LEU A 135 3.52 9.83 8.56
C LEU A 135 3.99 10.45 7.26
N VAL A 136 3.41 10.01 6.14
CA VAL A 136 3.71 10.53 4.81
C VAL A 136 2.52 11.33 4.31
N ASN A 137 2.70 12.65 4.19
CA ASN A 137 1.69 13.55 3.64
C ASN A 137 1.87 13.65 2.12
N LEU A 138 0.81 13.38 1.38
CA LEU A 138 0.81 13.30 -0.08
C LEU A 138 -0.16 14.34 -0.67
N VAL A 139 0.23 14.91 -1.80
CA VAL A 139 -0.63 15.77 -2.61
C VAL A 139 -0.67 15.26 -4.05
N GLN A 140 -1.87 15.04 -4.57
CA GLN A 140 -2.05 14.67 -5.98
C GLN A 140 -1.89 15.92 -6.85
N THR A 141 -0.85 15.96 -7.68
CA THR A 141 -0.42 17.17 -8.40
C THR A 141 -1.46 17.73 -9.36
N SER A 142 -2.28 16.87 -9.98
CA SER A 142 -3.30 17.26 -10.96
C SER A 142 -4.59 17.82 -10.34
N SER A 143 -4.90 17.46 -9.10
CA SER A 143 -6.15 17.77 -8.42
C SER A 143 -5.98 18.57 -7.14
N GLU A 144 -4.74 18.72 -6.65
CA GLU A 144 -4.39 19.32 -5.36
C GLU A 144 -5.09 18.65 -4.18
N ARG A 145 -5.57 17.40 -4.36
CA ARG A 145 -6.18 16.61 -3.30
C ARG A 145 -5.09 15.97 -2.44
N LYS A 146 -5.33 15.95 -1.14
CA LYS A 146 -4.37 15.45 -0.16
C LYS A 146 -4.85 14.17 0.47
N MET A 147 -3.89 13.32 0.78
CA MET A 147 -4.02 12.09 1.55
C MET A 147 -2.76 11.94 2.40
N ALA A 148 -2.88 11.37 3.56
CA ALA A 148 -1.71 10.93 4.31
C ALA A 148 -1.77 9.41 4.53
N ILE A 149 -0.61 8.80 4.65
CA ILE A 149 -0.47 7.40 5.02
C ILE A 149 0.39 7.35 6.28
N ARG A 150 -0.18 6.77 7.33
CA ARG A 150 0.49 6.59 8.61
C ARG A 150 0.89 5.14 8.77
N PHE A 151 2.17 4.89 8.92
CA PHE A 151 2.74 3.58 9.18
C PHE A 151 3.21 3.50 10.63
N SER A 152 2.85 2.43 11.32
CA SER A 152 3.31 2.12 12.67
C SER A 152 4.00 0.75 12.65
N LEU A 153 5.31 0.73 12.88
CA LEU A 153 6.13 -0.47 12.80
C LEU A 153 6.53 -0.93 14.20
N TYR A 154 5.97 -2.07 14.58
CA TYR A 154 6.24 -2.78 15.82
C TYR A 154 7.37 -3.80 15.61
N ASN A 155 7.79 -4.49 16.68
CA ASN A 155 8.78 -5.57 16.57
C ASN A 155 8.21 -6.83 15.92
N ASP A 156 6.90 -6.96 15.88
CA ASP A 156 6.15 -8.14 15.42
C ASP A 156 5.15 -7.83 14.30
N GLY A 157 5.06 -6.59 13.84
CA GLY A 157 4.12 -6.26 12.77
C GLY A 157 4.18 -4.82 12.27
N LEU A 158 3.58 -4.62 11.11
CA LEU A 158 3.35 -3.33 10.47
C LEU A 158 1.85 -3.06 10.44
N GLY A 159 1.42 -1.97 11.06
CA GLY A 159 0.10 -1.39 10.85
C GLY A 159 0.20 -0.15 9.98
N PHE A 160 -0.79 0.08 9.11
CA PHE A 160 -0.90 1.37 8.42
C PHE A 160 -2.35 1.74 8.21
N ARG A 161 -2.59 3.04 8.01
CA ARG A 161 -3.91 3.57 7.70
C ARG A 161 -3.80 4.77 6.78
N TYR A 162 -4.86 5.00 6.03
CA TYR A 162 -5.03 6.23 5.26
C TYR A 162 -5.73 7.29 6.10
N GLU A 163 -5.27 8.52 5.97
CA GLU A 163 -5.86 9.69 6.60
C GLU A 163 -6.26 10.70 5.54
N PHE A 164 -7.49 11.20 5.62
CA PHE A 164 -8.02 12.18 4.67
C PHE A 164 -8.20 13.51 5.41
N PRO A 165 -7.25 14.44 5.28
CA PRO A 165 -7.38 15.75 5.90
C PRO A 165 -8.58 16.49 5.32
N TYR A 166 -9.27 17.29 6.15
CA TYR A 166 -10.38 18.11 5.67
C TYR A 166 -9.89 19.08 4.57
N GLN A 167 -10.53 19.01 3.42
CA GLN A 167 -10.19 19.83 2.24
C GLN A 167 -11.43 20.08 1.39
N LYS A 168 -11.51 21.30 0.79
CA LYS A 168 -12.70 21.73 0.05
C LYS A 168 -12.93 20.93 -1.25
N ASN A 169 -11.84 20.45 -1.88
CA ASN A 169 -11.88 19.70 -3.13
C ASN A 169 -12.07 18.18 -2.95
N LEU A 170 -12.20 17.71 -1.69
CA LEU A 170 -12.49 16.31 -1.33
C LEU A 170 -13.29 16.26 -0.01
N SER A 171 -14.32 17.09 0.13
CA SER A 171 -15.15 17.14 1.35
C SER A 171 -16.12 15.95 1.48
N TYR A 172 -16.49 15.35 0.36
CA TYR A 172 -17.31 14.14 0.26
C TYR A 172 -16.85 13.33 -0.93
N PHE A 173 -16.62 12.05 -0.72
CA PHE A 173 -16.22 11.11 -1.77
C PHE A 173 -16.74 9.70 -1.47
N VAL A 174 -16.80 8.88 -2.48
CA VAL A 174 -17.15 7.47 -2.38
C VAL A 174 -15.97 6.67 -2.92
N ILE A 175 -15.41 5.80 -2.12
CA ILE A 175 -14.42 4.82 -2.54
C ILE A 175 -15.16 3.77 -3.38
N LYS A 176 -14.72 3.58 -4.61
CA LYS A 176 -15.21 2.54 -5.50
C LYS A 176 -14.46 1.24 -5.24
N GLU A 177 -13.14 1.37 -5.07
CA GLU A 177 -12.23 0.25 -4.91
C GLU A 177 -11.00 0.71 -4.12
N GLU A 178 -10.58 -0.06 -3.16
CA GLU A 178 -9.30 0.10 -2.49
C GLU A 178 -8.24 -0.65 -3.29
N MET A 179 -7.13 0.04 -3.59
CA MET A 179 -6.05 -0.47 -4.43
C MET A 179 -4.86 -0.97 -3.61
N THR A 180 -5.04 -1.13 -2.30
CA THR A 180 -4.02 -1.63 -1.39
C THR A 180 -3.57 -3.03 -1.79
N GLN A 181 -2.27 -3.19 -2.01
CA GLN A 181 -1.66 -4.45 -2.38
C GLN A 181 -0.83 -5.04 -1.24
N PHE A 182 -0.75 -6.36 -1.23
CA PHE A 182 0.15 -7.16 -0.41
C PHE A 182 0.86 -8.16 -1.32
N ALA A 183 1.88 -7.70 -2.05
CA ALA A 183 2.67 -8.53 -2.94
C ALA A 183 3.60 -9.42 -2.12
N LEU A 184 3.13 -10.63 -1.79
CA LEU A 184 3.87 -11.57 -0.97
C LEU A 184 5.12 -12.10 -1.68
N ALA A 185 6.18 -12.33 -0.91
CA ALA A 185 7.48 -12.71 -1.46
C ALA A 185 7.57 -14.20 -1.88
N GLY A 186 6.50 -14.97 -1.72
CA GLY A 186 6.48 -16.39 -2.08
C GLY A 186 5.09 -17.00 -2.10
N ASP A 187 5.00 -18.20 -2.63
CA ASP A 187 3.79 -19.02 -2.62
C ASP A 187 3.68 -19.78 -1.28
N HIS A 188 3.20 -19.05 -0.26
CA HIS A 188 3.16 -19.54 1.11
C HIS A 188 2.04 -20.56 1.35
N MET A 189 2.24 -21.44 2.32
CA MET A 189 1.14 -22.26 2.86
C MET A 189 0.18 -21.33 3.60
N ALA A 190 -1.10 -21.38 3.28
CA ALA A 190 -2.13 -20.50 3.83
C ALA A 190 -3.24 -21.29 4.53
N TRP A 191 -3.79 -20.72 5.58
CA TRP A 191 -5.04 -21.15 6.23
C TRP A 191 -6.06 -20.04 6.01
N TRP A 192 -7.11 -20.36 5.28
CA TRP A 192 -8.04 -19.37 4.78
C TRP A 192 -9.48 -19.86 4.77
N ILE A 193 -10.41 -18.93 4.74
CA ILE A 193 -11.83 -19.15 4.47
C ILE A 193 -12.26 -18.30 3.28
N PRO A 194 -13.30 -18.72 2.52
CA PRO A 194 -13.82 -17.96 1.38
C PRO A 194 -14.20 -16.52 1.74
N GLY A 195 -13.93 -15.60 0.83
CA GLY A 195 -14.39 -14.22 0.92
C GLY A 195 -15.89 -14.15 0.73
N ASP A 196 -16.63 -14.20 1.82
CA ASP A 196 -18.08 -14.15 1.84
C ASP A 196 -18.56 -12.89 2.57
N TYR A 197 -19.56 -12.26 1.98
CA TYR A 197 -20.14 -11.04 2.50
C TYR A 197 -21.06 -11.28 3.72
N ASP A 198 -21.69 -12.48 3.79
CA ASP A 198 -22.75 -12.76 4.74
C ASP A 198 -22.26 -13.52 5.99
N THR A 199 -21.21 -14.34 5.87
CA THR A 199 -20.81 -15.25 6.95
C THR A 199 -19.31 -15.50 7.01
N GLN A 200 -18.82 -15.83 8.20
CA GLN A 200 -17.46 -16.31 8.47
C GLN A 200 -17.45 -17.77 8.96
N GLU A 201 -18.56 -18.50 8.81
CA GLU A 201 -18.75 -19.84 9.38
C GLU A 201 -18.28 -20.95 8.44
N TYR A 202 -17.20 -20.70 7.69
CA TYR A 202 -16.54 -21.70 6.87
C TYR A 202 -15.51 -22.50 7.66
N ASN A 203 -15.29 -23.76 7.26
CA ASN A 203 -14.11 -24.50 7.68
C ASN A 203 -12.86 -23.90 7.05
N PHE A 204 -11.77 -23.81 7.82
CA PHE A 204 -10.50 -23.39 7.27
C PHE A 204 -9.98 -24.40 6.25
N THR A 205 -9.56 -23.89 5.11
CA THR A 205 -8.89 -24.65 4.07
C THR A 205 -7.39 -24.37 4.16
N GLU A 206 -6.57 -25.43 4.04
CA GLU A 206 -5.11 -25.34 4.01
C GLU A 206 -4.61 -25.70 2.61
N CYS A 207 -3.93 -24.75 1.96
CA CYS A 207 -3.27 -24.96 0.66
C CYS A 207 -2.26 -23.85 0.38
N ARG A 208 -1.48 -23.97 -0.70
CA ARG A 208 -0.64 -22.89 -1.19
C ARG A 208 -1.52 -21.73 -1.70
N LEU A 209 -1.00 -20.49 -1.63
CA LEU A 209 -1.70 -19.32 -2.12
C LEU A 209 -2.12 -19.47 -3.60
N SER A 210 -1.24 -20.04 -4.43
CA SER A 210 -1.52 -20.29 -5.85
C SER A 210 -2.65 -21.29 -6.09
N GLU A 211 -2.98 -22.12 -5.10
CA GLU A 211 -3.99 -23.18 -5.19
C GLU A 211 -5.38 -22.73 -4.68
N ILE A 212 -5.50 -21.51 -4.14
CA ILE A 212 -6.75 -21.01 -3.54
C ILE A 212 -7.90 -21.07 -4.54
N ALA A 213 -7.70 -20.59 -5.76
CA ALA A 213 -8.75 -20.56 -6.79
C ALA A 213 -9.26 -21.96 -7.13
N ASP A 214 -8.35 -22.96 -7.21
CA ASP A 214 -8.71 -24.35 -7.51
C ASP A 214 -9.47 -25.03 -6.37
N ASN A 215 -9.16 -24.65 -5.12
CA ASN A 215 -9.79 -25.19 -3.92
C ASN A 215 -11.07 -24.45 -3.51
N PHE A 216 -11.38 -23.31 -4.14
CA PHE A 216 -12.46 -22.43 -3.70
C PHE A 216 -13.83 -23.11 -3.69
N GLN A 217 -14.18 -23.87 -4.72
CA GLN A 217 -15.45 -24.56 -4.79
C GLN A 217 -15.63 -25.63 -3.70
N ASN A 218 -14.54 -26.27 -3.29
CA ASN A 218 -14.59 -27.23 -2.19
C ASN A 218 -14.71 -26.51 -0.84
N ALA A 219 -14.08 -25.36 -0.70
CA ALA A 219 -14.12 -24.57 0.52
C ALA A 219 -15.49 -24.00 0.85
N ILE A 220 -16.31 -23.67 -0.16
CA ILE A 220 -17.69 -23.18 0.02
C ILE A 220 -18.72 -24.31 0.16
N CYS A 221 -18.31 -25.58 -0.02
CA CYS A 221 -19.21 -26.73 0.04
C CYS A 221 -19.79 -26.90 1.45
N GLY A 222 -21.11 -27.08 1.53
CA GLY A 222 -21.81 -27.33 2.80
C GLY A 222 -22.17 -26.08 3.62
N ASN A 223 -21.93 -24.89 3.11
CA ASN A 223 -22.43 -23.66 3.69
C ASN A 223 -23.61 -23.10 2.88
N ASP A 224 -24.64 -22.65 3.59
CA ASP A 224 -25.86 -22.10 3.00
C ASP A 224 -25.74 -20.60 2.65
N SER A 225 -24.54 -20.05 2.61
CA SER A 225 -24.32 -18.65 2.22
C SER A 225 -24.81 -18.40 0.78
N GLN A 226 -25.46 -17.26 0.59
CA GLN A 226 -26.13 -16.95 -0.66
C GLN A 226 -25.16 -16.57 -1.78
N THR A 227 -24.00 -15.99 -1.46
CA THR A 227 -23.09 -15.50 -2.48
C THR A 227 -21.66 -15.37 -1.98
N PRO A 228 -20.74 -16.28 -2.36
CA PRO A 228 -19.32 -15.99 -2.23
C PRO A 228 -19.01 -14.72 -3.02
N PHE A 229 -18.32 -13.79 -2.40
CA PHE A 229 -18.04 -12.48 -3.01
C PHE A 229 -17.11 -12.58 -4.21
N SER A 230 -16.15 -13.52 -4.17
CA SER A 230 -15.18 -13.76 -5.24
C SER A 230 -14.79 -15.23 -5.29
N VAL A 231 -14.50 -15.75 -6.47
CA VAL A 231 -14.06 -17.15 -6.66
C VAL A 231 -12.64 -17.43 -6.15
N ASN A 232 -11.90 -16.40 -5.78
CA ASN A 232 -10.54 -16.50 -5.24
C ASN A 232 -10.27 -15.48 -4.12
N GLY A 233 -11.30 -14.78 -3.65
CA GLY A 233 -11.21 -13.86 -2.52
C GLY A 233 -11.25 -14.63 -1.21
N VAL A 234 -10.42 -14.23 -0.26
CA VAL A 234 -10.35 -14.79 1.08
C VAL A 234 -10.69 -13.73 2.12
N GLN A 235 -11.21 -14.15 3.26
CA GLN A 235 -11.46 -13.24 4.37
C GLN A 235 -10.15 -12.96 5.14
N THR A 236 -10.08 -11.80 5.75
CA THR A 236 -9.15 -11.50 6.82
C THR A 236 -9.69 -12.10 8.14
N SER A 237 -8.88 -12.70 9.00
CA SER A 237 -7.41 -12.71 8.91
C SER A 237 -6.90 -13.86 8.05
N LEU A 238 -6.05 -13.54 7.08
CA LEU A 238 -5.36 -14.53 6.28
C LEU A 238 -4.06 -14.92 6.98
N GLN A 239 -3.95 -16.17 7.40
CA GLN A 239 -2.76 -16.70 8.05
C GLN A 239 -1.92 -17.50 7.07
N MET A 240 -0.62 -17.30 7.12
CA MET A 240 0.31 -17.95 6.20
C MET A 240 1.58 -18.38 6.92
N ARG A 241 2.28 -19.35 6.31
CA ARG A 241 3.62 -19.77 6.74
C ARG A 241 4.54 -19.89 5.54
N THR A 242 5.68 -19.23 5.62
CA THR A 242 6.75 -19.39 4.62
C THR A 242 7.42 -20.76 4.74
N ASP A 243 8.14 -21.17 3.70
CA ASP A 243 8.94 -22.40 3.75
C ASP A 243 10.10 -22.31 4.76
N SER A 244 10.56 -21.09 5.09
CA SER A 244 11.55 -20.84 6.14
C SER A 244 10.98 -20.90 7.58
N GLY A 245 9.66 -21.03 7.72
CA GLY A 245 8.98 -21.15 9.02
C GLY A 245 8.51 -19.83 9.63
N LEU A 246 8.61 -18.69 8.90
CA LEU A 246 8.02 -17.44 9.34
C LEU A 246 6.50 -17.48 9.17
N TYR A 247 5.76 -17.11 10.22
CA TYR A 247 4.31 -16.93 10.16
C TYR A 247 3.98 -15.49 9.81
N ILE A 248 3.04 -15.31 8.89
CA ILE A 248 2.56 -14.01 8.41
C ILE A 248 1.03 -13.99 8.59
N ASN A 249 0.51 -12.90 9.12
CA ASN A 249 -0.92 -12.68 9.25
C ASN A 249 -1.28 -11.33 8.62
N ILE A 250 -2.27 -11.32 7.71
CA ILE A 250 -2.86 -10.10 7.16
C ILE A 250 -4.24 -9.95 7.77
N HIS A 251 -4.47 -8.84 8.44
CA HIS A 251 -5.72 -8.54 9.12
C HIS A 251 -6.11 -7.08 8.93
N GLU A 252 -7.41 -6.86 8.74
CA GLU A 252 -8.00 -5.53 8.71
C GLU A 252 -8.59 -5.21 10.10
N ALA A 253 -8.03 -4.21 10.77
CA ALA A 253 -8.33 -3.92 12.17
C ALA A 253 -9.51 -2.96 12.37
N ALA A 254 -9.82 -2.14 11.36
CA ALA A 254 -10.93 -1.17 11.39
C ALA A 254 -11.46 -0.94 9.98
N LEU A 255 -12.71 -1.22 9.78
CA LEU A 255 -13.49 -1.04 8.54
C LEU A 255 -14.26 0.29 8.55
#